data_57b0ca60162ded604fc32051848debd8
#
_entry.id   57b0ca60162ded604fc32051848debd8
#
_cell.length_a   1.000
_cell.length_b   1.000
_cell.length_c   1.000
_cell.angle_alpha   90.00
_cell.angle_beta   90.00
_cell.angle_gamma   90.00
#
_symmetry.space_group_name_H-M   'P 1'
#
loop_
_entity.id
_entity.type
_entity.pdbx_description
1 polymer ?
#
loop_
_entity_poly.entity_id
_entity_poly.type
_entity_poly.pdbx_seq_one_letter_code
_entity_poly.pdbx_strand_id
1 'polypeptide(L)'
;DPAEGKYNATTLAQSVIDGGCDSVLLMSYATDGAAIMEALSAQGFDGSVFGADGVADATFTESFTDASAVDGLIATRPRPGSDSSAKSDFDAAYAAAGGADGAIYTGETYDAVSIAGAAIVGKGDGSIIDALKSVGVNYVGASGTHTFDAAGDVLGTGYEVCQFSGS
;
A
#
# COMPACT_ATOMS: atom_id res chain seq x y z
N ASP A 1 15.13 7.31 8.75
CA ASP A 1 14.59 8.49 8.05
C ASP A 1 15.73 9.18 7.31
N PRO A 2 15.71 9.25 5.95
CA PRO A 2 16.76 9.90 5.15
C PRO A 2 16.93 11.39 5.51
N ALA A 3 15.84 12.08 5.88
CA ALA A 3 15.88 13.49 6.28
C ALA A 3 16.76 13.72 7.52
N GLU A 4 17.03 12.68 8.28
CA GLU A 4 17.90 12.74 9.46
C GLU A 4 19.34 12.26 9.17
N GLY A 5 19.67 11.92 7.93
CA GLY A 5 21.00 11.46 7.52
C GLY A 5 21.41 10.12 8.16
N LYS A 6 20.45 9.31 8.58
CA LYS A 6 20.70 8.05 9.28
C LYS A 6 20.99 6.86 8.36
N TYR A 7 20.72 7.01 7.06
CA TYR A 7 21.06 5.97 6.11
C TYR A 7 21.59 6.55 4.80
N ASN A 8 22.35 5.72 4.08
CA ASN A 8 22.84 6.04 2.74
C ASN A 8 22.53 4.84 1.83
N ALA A 9 21.75 5.06 0.79
CA ALA A 9 21.30 4.02 -0.12
C ALA A 9 22.48 3.27 -0.78
N THR A 10 23.51 4.00 -1.18
CA THR A 10 24.73 3.40 -1.76
C THR A 10 25.45 2.47 -0.77
N THR A 11 25.54 2.87 0.50
CA THR A 11 26.17 2.03 1.54
C THR A 11 25.32 0.80 1.84
N LEU A 12 23.98 0.93 1.85
CA LEU A 12 23.09 -0.21 2.01
C LEU A 12 23.21 -1.20 0.85
N ALA A 13 23.20 -0.72 -0.39
CA ALA A 13 23.38 -1.55 -1.57
C ALA A 13 24.74 -2.28 -1.55
N GLN A 14 25.82 -1.57 -1.18
CA GLN A 14 27.13 -2.20 -1.03
C GLN A 14 27.14 -3.31 0.02
N SER A 15 26.43 -3.11 1.13
CA SER A 15 26.33 -4.14 2.18
C SER A 15 25.60 -5.40 1.71
N VAL A 16 24.59 -5.25 0.83
CA VAL A 16 23.89 -6.38 0.19
C VAL A 16 24.84 -7.18 -0.69
N ILE A 17 25.63 -6.49 -1.51
CA ILE A 17 26.59 -7.10 -2.44
C ILE A 17 27.72 -7.79 -1.67
N ASP A 18 28.34 -7.09 -0.70
CA ASP A 18 29.42 -7.62 0.12
C ASP A 18 28.96 -8.83 0.96
N GLY A 19 27.68 -8.85 1.33
CA GLY A 19 27.05 -9.98 2.00
C GLY A 19 26.77 -11.18 1.12
N GLY A 20 26.96 -11.06 -0.21
CA GLY A 20 26.68 -12.12 -1.18
C GLY A 20 25.18 -12.49 -1.22
N CYS A 21 24.32 -11.53 -0.95
CA CYS A 21 22.87 -11.76 -1.03
C CYS A 21 22.45 -11.95 -2.48
N ASP A 22 21.58 -12.93 -2.73
CA ASP A 22 20.95 -13.19 -4.02
C ASP A 22 19.52 -12.67 -4.10
N SER A 23 18.99 -12.15 -2.98
CA SER A 23 17.67 -11.53 -2.90
C SER A 23 17.59 -10.46 -1.82
N VAL A 24 16.67 -9.50 -2.01
CA VAL A 24 16.39 -8.40 -1.08
C VAL A 24 14.91 -8.34 -0.79
N LEU A 25 14.53 -8.24 0.48
CA LEU A 25 13.20 -7.84 0.90
C LEU A 25 13.20 -6.34 1.24
N LEU A 26 12.57 -5.54 0.38
CA LEU A 26 12.52 -4.09 0.48
C LEU A 26 11.30 -3.66 1.29
N MET A 27 11.51 -3.39 2.58
CA MET A 27 10.50 -2.85 3.50
C MET A 27 10.68 -1.34 3.58
N SER A 28 10.11 -0.61 2.63
CA SER A 28 10.36 0.83 2.46
C SER A 28 9.12 1.56 1.95
N TYR A 29 9.21 2.87 1.86
CA TYR A 29 8.26 3.73 1.16
C TYR A 29 8.86 4.27 -0.15
N ALA A 30 8.04 4.93 -0.96
CA ALA A 30 8.34 5.30 -2.35
C ALA A 30 9.74 5.90 -2.56
N THR A 31 10.03 7.04 -1.98
CA THR A 31 11.29 7.77 -2.22
C THR A 31 12.53 7.01 -1.75
N ASP A 32 12.45 6.40 -0.56
CA ASP A 32 13.57 5.66 0.01
C ASP A 32 13.80 4.35 -0.74
N GLY A 33 12.69 3.67 -1.09
CA GLY A 33 12.74 2.45 -1.87
C GLY A 33 13.35 2.67 -3.26
N ALA A 34 12.96 3.74 -3.95
CA ALA A 34 13.54 4.10 -5.24
C ALA A 34 15.04 4.35 -5.14
N ALA A 35 15.48 5.14 -4.16
CA ALA A 35 16.92 5.40 -3.95
C ALA A 35 17.73 4.12 -3.67
N ILE A 36 17.18 3.16 -2.92
CA ILE A 36 17.83 1.87 -2.66
C ILE A 36 17.89 1.03 -3.94
N MET A 37 16.79 0.96 -4.70
CA MET A 37 16.74 0.21 -5.96
C MET A 37 17.74 0.75 -6.98
N GLU A 38 17.79 2.10 -7.18
CA GLU A 38 18.78 2.73 -8.06
C GLU A 38 20.21 2.44 -7.62
N ALA A 39 20.45 2.46 -6.31
CA ALA A 39 21.79 2.15 -5.78
C ALA A 39 22.19 0.67 -5.99
N LEU A 40 21.24 -0.26 -5.84
CA LEU A 40 21.44 -1.69 -6.14
C LEU A 40 21.73 -1.89 -7.63
N SER A 41 20.93 -1.30 -8.50
CA SER A 41 21.13 -1.36 -9.96
C SER A 41 22.46 -0.78 -10.38
N ALA A 42 22.83 0.41 -9.88
CA ALA A 42 24.09 1.09 -10.21
C ALA A 42 25.33 0.29 -9.77
N GLN A 43 25.22 -0.56 -8.77
CA GLN A 43 26.29 -1.43 -8.28
C GLN A 43 26.24 -2.84 -8.87
N GLY A 44 25.35 -3.09 -9.83
CA GLY A 44 25.29 -4.35 -10.57
C GLY A 44 24.64 -5.50 -9.80
N PHE A 45 23.77 -5.20 -8.84
CA PHE A 45 22.96 -6.25 -8.20
C PHE A 45 22.00 -6.85 -9.24
N ASP A 46 22.09 -8.16 -9.42
CA ASP A 46 21.30 -8.94 -10.39
C ASP A 46 20.34 -9.94 -9.70
N GLY A 47 20.23 -9.86 -8.37
CA GLY A 47 19.35 -10.69 -7.59
C GLY A 47 17.89 -10.22 -7.62
N SER A 48 17.02 -11.02 -7.03
CA SER A 48 15.58 -10.69 -6.96
C SER A 48 15.29 -9.67 -5.87
N VAL A 49 14.40 -8.70 -6.16
CA VAL A 49 13.91 -7.76 -5.14
C VAL A 49 12.41 -7.97 -4.94
N PHE A 50 12.03 -8.12 -3.68
CA PHE A 50 10.65 -8.26 -3.24
C PHE A 50 10.26 -7.06 -2.39
N GLY A 51 9.15 -6.41 -2.71
CA GLY A 51 8.64 -5.24 -2.00
C GLY A 51 7.37 -5.53 -1.21
N ALA A 52 7.16 -4.76 -0.15
CA ALA A 52 5.88 -4.68 0.52
C ALA A 52 4.99 -3.60 -0.14
N ASP A 53 3.80 -3.41 0.40
CA ASP A 53 2.80 -2.45 -0.07
C ASP A 53 3.27 -0.98 -0.12
N GLY A 54 4.20 -0.59 0.76
CA GLY A 54 4.77 0.76 0.78
C GLY A 54 5.55 1.17 -0.48
N VAL A 55 5.86 0.23 -1.37
CA VAL A 55 6.49 0.46 -2.68
C VAL A 55 5.59 0.01 -3.84
N ALA A 56 4.31 -0.25 -3.60
CA ALA A 56 3.39 -0.82 -4.58
C ALA A 56 2.39 0.19 -5.15
N ASP A 57 2.74 1.46 -5.23
CA ASP A 57 1.90 2.52 -5.80
C ASP A 57 2.60 3.35 -6.89
N ALA A 58 1.85 4.26 -7.53
CA ALA A 58 2.36 5.10 -8.60
C ALA A 58 3.48 6.04 -8.14
N THR A 59 3.45 6.51 -6.90
CA THR A 59 4.47 7.45 -6.39
C THR A 59 5.85 6.79 -6.29
N PHE A 60 5.89 5.48 -6.16
CA PHE A 60 7.14 4.72 -6.19
C PHE A 60 7.79 4.77 -7.57
N THR A 61 7.04 4.47 -8.63
CA THR A 61 7.58 4.53 -10.00
C THR A 61 7.97 5.94 -10.43
N GLU A 62 7.23 6.95 -9.98
CA GLU A 62 7.53 8.36 -10.22
C GLU A 62 8.78 8.86 -9.47
N SER A 63 9.23 8.14 -8.45
CA SER A 63 10.40 8.51 -7.64
C SER A 63 11.73 8.12 -8.27
N PHE A 64 11.73 7.32 -9.35
CA PHE A 64 12.95 6.90 -10.03
C PHE A 64 13.46 7.95 -11.00
N THR A 65 14.79 8.14 -11.00
CA THR A 65 15.51 8.89 -12.05
C THR A 65 15.71 8.00 -13.30
N ASP A 66 15.99 6.72 -13.07
CA ASP A 66 16.09 5.69 -14.08
C ASP A 66 14.99 4.63 -13.88
N ALA A 67 13.93 4.72 -14.66
CA ALA A 67 12.79 3.82 -14.57
C ALA A 67 13.15 2.34 -14.77
N SER A 68 14.26 2.04 -15.47
CA SER A 68 14.70 0.66 -15.65
C SER A 68 15.14 -0.02 -14.34
N ALA A 69 15.49 0.76 -13.32
CA ALA A 69 15.88 0.22 -12.02
C ALA A 69 14.73 -0.45 -11.25
N VAL A 70 13.48 -0.27 -11.66
CA VAL A 70 12.32 -0.94 -11.07
C VAL A 70 12.00 -2.29 -11.71
N ASP A 71 12.62 -2.58 -12.86
CA ASP A 71 12.31 -3.78 -13.62
C ASP A 71 12.48 -5.06 -12.79
N GLY A 72 11.44 -5.89 -12.84
CA GLY A 72 11.45 -7.19 -12.18
C GLY A 72 11.12 -7.16 -10.68
N LEU A 73 10.99 -5.99 -10.03
CA LEU A 73 10.54 -5.91 -8.65
C LEU A 73 9.17 -6.58 -8.52
N ILE A 74 9.07 -7.49 -7.56
CA ILE A 74 7.82 -8.14 -7.19
C ILE A 74 7.35 -7.53 -5.87
N ALA A 75 6.12 -7.00 -5.82
CA ALA A 75 5.58 -6.43 -4.61
C ALA A 75 4.18 -6.96 -4.30
N THR A 76 3.77 -6.83 -3.04
CA THR A 76 2.41 -7.11 -2.62
C THR A 76 1.66 -5.82 -2.38
N ARG A 77 0.37 -5.78 -2.72
CA ARG A 77 -0.51 -4.66 -2.38
C ARG A 77 -1.91 -5.17 -2.02
N PRO A 78 -2.71 -4.36 -1.32
CA PRO A 78 -4.11 -4.70 -1.13
C PRO A 78 -4.77 -4.98 -2.47
N ARG A 79 -5.56 -6.06 -2.52
CA ARG A 79 -6.33 -6.36 -3.72
C ARG A 79 -7.45 -5.34 -3.85
N PRO A 80 -7.61 -4.67 -5.00
CA PRO A 80 -8.73 -3.78 -5.23
C PRO A 80 -10.06 -4.49 -4.96
N GLY A 81 -11.00 -3.76 -4.38
CA GLY A 81 -12.36 -4.28 -4.18
C GLY A 81 -12.99 -4.71 -5.51
N SER A 82 -13.86 -5.72 -5.45
CA SER A 82 -14.63 -6.13 -6.62
C SER A 82 -15.55 -5.00 -7.10
N ASP A 83 -15.88 -5.00 -8.38
CA ASP A 83 -16.79 -4.03 -8.96
C ASP A 83 -18.12 -4.02 -8.20
N SER A 84 -18.50 -2.84 -7.71
CA SER A 84 -19.73 -2.58 -6.98
C SER A 84 -20.17 -1.14 -7.22
N SER A 85 -21.45 -0.83 -6.92
CA SER A 85 -21.92 0.56 -6.99
C SER A 85 -21.17 1.45 -5.99
N ALA A 86 -20.88 0.95 -4.78
CA ALA A 86 -20.12 1.70 -3.79
C ALA A 86 -18.71 2.06 -4.28
N LYS A 87 -18.03 1.12 -4.96
CA LYS A 87 -16.75 1.39 -5.59
C LYS A 87 -16.86 2.43 -6.70
N SER A 88 -17.82 2.27 -7.60
CA SER A 88 -18.02 3.19 -8.73
C SER A 88 -18.34 4.61 -8.26
N ASP A 89 -19.18 4.74 -7.23
CA ASP A 89 -19.55 6.04 -6.66
C ASP A 89 -18.34 6.71 -5.98
N PHE A 90 -17.54 5.92 -5.26
CA PHE A 90 -16.29 6.39 -4.66
C PHE A 90 -15.28 6.84 -5.72
N ASP A 91 -15.01 6.01 -6.73
CA ASP A 91 -14.04 6.31 -7.80
C ASP A 91 -14.41 7.61 -8.51
N ALA A 92 -15.70 7.81 -8.83
CA ALA A 92 -16.19 9.03 -9.45
C ALA A 92 -16.01 10.26 -8.55
N ALA A 93 -16.33 10.14 -7.25
CA ALA A 93 -16.18 11.23 -6.30
C ALA A 93 -14.71 11.55 -6.03
N TYR A 94 -13.85 10.55 -5.91
CA TYR A 94 -12.41 10.69 -5.70
C TYR A 94 -11.74 11.39 -6.87
N ALA A 95 -12.04 10.98 -8.11
CA ALA A 95 -11.54 11.63 -9.32
C ALA A 95 -12.03 13.09 -9.42
N ALA A 96 -13.32 13.35 -9.13
CA ALA A 96 -13.88 14.70 -9.14
C ALA A 96 -13.24 15.63 -8.09
N ALA A 97 -12.74 15.06 -6.99
CA ALA A 97 -12.00 15.79 -5.96
C ALA A 97 -10.51 15.99 -6.29
N GLY A 98 -10.04 15.50 -7.42
CA GLY A 98 -8.64 15.60 -7.83
C GLY A 98 -7.73 14.54 -7.19
N GLY A 99 -8.29 13.39 -6.81
CA GLY A 99 -7.52 12.28 -6.27
C GLY A 99 -6.51 11.74 -7.26
N ALA A 100 -5.36 11.28 -6.76
CA ALA A 100 -4.27 10.77 -7.58
C ALA A 100 -4.58 9.37 -8.12
N ASP A 101 -4.32 9.14 -9.38
CA ASP A 101 -4.43 7.81 -9.98
C ASP A 101 -3.38 6.86 -9.38
N GLY A 102 -3.77 5.59 -9.21
CA GLY A 102 -2.87 4.54 -8.74
C GLY A 102 -2.51 4.59 -7.25
N ALA A 103 -3.09 5.53 -6.48
CA ALA A 103 -2.91 5.55 -5.03
C ALA A 103 -3.56 4.32 -4.39
N ILE A 104 -2.84 3.66 -3.48
CA ILE A 104 -3.34 2.53 -2.70
C ILE A 104 -4.05 3.00 -1.42
N TYR A 105 -4.84 2.13 -0.81
CA TYR A 105 -5.57 2.37 0.45
C TYR A 105 -6.62 3.49 0.42
N THR A 106 -6.95 4.06 -0.73
CA THR A 106 -7.92 5.15 -0.82
C THR A 106 -9.34 4.71 -0.49
N GLY A 107 -9.77 3.59 -1.08
CA GLY A 107 -11.07 2.97 -0.81
C GLY A 107 -11.18 2.47 0.63
N GLU A 108 -10.14 1.81 1.14
CA GLU A 108 -10.06 1.30 2.51
C GLU A 108 -10.13 2.43 3.54
N THR A 109 -9.45 3.55 3.28
CA THR A 109 -9.50 4.73 4.15
C THR A 109 -10.88 5.35 4.14
N TYR A 110 -11.52 5.47 2.97
CA TYR A 110 -12.88 5.96 2.85
C TYR A 110 -13.87 5.09 3.62
N ASP A 111 -13.77 3.77 3.50
CA ASP A 111 -14.62 2.81 4.20
C ASP A 111 -14.39 2.88 5.71
N ALA A 112 -13.14 2.95 6.16
CA ALA A 112 -12.81 3.09 7.58
C ALA A 112 -13.44 4.34 8.20
N VAL A 113 -13.35 5.48 7.52
CA VAL A 113 -13.96 6.75 7.98
C VAL A 113 -15.49 6.64 7.96
N SER A 114 -16.07 6.02 6.95
CA SER A 114 -17.51 5.84 6.81
C SER A 114 -18.08 4.93 7.90
N ILE A 115 -17.43 3.81 8.19
CA ILE A 115 -17.77 2.89 9.29
C ILE A 115 -17.69 3.61 10.63
N ALA A 116 -16.56 4.32 10.87
CA ALA A 116 -16.37 5.07 12.10
C ALA A 116 -17.45 6.16 12.29
N GLY A 117 -17.75 6.91 11.24
CA GLY A 117 -18.81 7.92 11.25
C GLY A 117 -20.20 7.34 11.57
N ALA A 118 -20.56 6.24 10.90
CA ALA A 118 -21.81 5.53 11.15
C ALA A 118 -21.90 5.01 12.59
N ALA A 119 -20.80 4.46 13.11
CA ALA A 119 -20.75 3.99 14.50
C ALA A 119 -20.88 5.12 15.51
N ILE A 120 -20.23 6.27 15.29
CA ILE A 120 -20.35 7.46 16.15
C ILE A 120 -21.80 7.95 16.21
N VAL A 121 -22.47 8.04 15.05
CA VAL A 121 -23.86 8.47 14.98
C VAL A 121 -24.81 7.43 15.62
N GLY A 122 -24.56 6.15 15.34
CA GLY A 122 -25.44 5.05 15.75
C GLY A 122 -25.30 4.63 17.22
N LYS A 123 -24.19 4.95 17.91
CA LYS A 123 -23.94 4.47 19.27
C LYS A 123 -24.90 5.06 20.33
N GLY A 124 -25.48 6.25 20.10
CA GLY A 124 -26.23 6.97 21.14
C GLY A 124 -25.37 7.13 22.41
N ASP A 125 -25.91 6.67 23.54
CA ASP A 125 -25.19 6.63 24.84
C ASP A 125 -24.40 5.33 25.05
N GLY A 126 -24.37 4.43 24.04
CA GLY A 126 -23.72 3.14 24.10
C GLY A 126 -22.21 3.17 23.82
N SER A 127 -21.60 1.99 23.84
CA SER A 127 -20.18 1.77 23.55
C SER A 127 -19.88 2.00 22.06
N ILE A 128 -18.83 2.78 21.77
CA ILE A 128 -18.34 2.93 20.39
C ILE A 128 -17.83 1.61 19.81
N ILE A 129 -17.25 0.76 20.64
CA ILE A 129 -16.73 -0.56 20.21
C ILE A 129 -17.89 -1.46 19.75
N ASP A 130 -18.98 -1.50 20.49
CA ASP A 130 -20.15 -2.31 20.12
C ASP A 130 -20.82 -1.75 18.86
N ALA A 131 -20.87 -0.43 18.70
CA ALA A 131 -21.37 0.21 17.50
C ALA A 131 -20.50 -0.09 16.28
N LEU A 132 -19.15 -0.04 16.40
CA LEU A 132 -18.22 -0.42 15.34
C LEU A 132 -18.42 -1.88 14.92
N LYS A 133 -18.52 -2.78 15.89
CA LYS A 133 -18.77 -4.20 15.62
C LYS A 133 -20.13 -4.42 14.93
N SER A 134 -21.13 -3.64 15.27
CA SER A 134 -22.47 -3.73 14.64
C SER A 134 -22.46 -3.20 13.21
N VAL A 135 -21.87 -2.03 12.97
CA VAL A 135 -21.77 -1.41 11.62
C VAL A 135 -20.86 -2.23 10.70
N GLY A 136 -19.78 -2.77 11.25
CA GLY A 136 -18.78 -3.54 10.51
C GLY A 136 -19.17 -4.99 10.23
N VAL A 137 -20.45 -5.33 10.22
CA VAL A 137 -20.95 -6.67 9.79
C VAL A 137 -21.47 -6.58 8.37
N ASN A 138 -20.81 -7.24 7.43
CA ASN A 138 -21.18 -7.23 6.01
C ASN A 138 -21.32 -5.80 5.43
N TYR A 139 -20.46 -4.89 5.90
CA TYR A 139 -20.45 -3.52 5.38
C TYR A 139 -19.96 -3.52 3.94
N VAL A 140 -20.80 -3.08 3.01
CA VAL A 140 -20.45 -2.97 1.59
C VAL A 140 -19.87 -1.58 1.35
N GLY A 141 -18.57 -1.54 1.14
CA GLY A 141 -17.81 -0.31 0.93
C GLY A 141 -17.17 -0.21 -0.44
N ALA A 142 -16.38 0.85 -0.63
CA ALA A 142 -15.63 1.12 -1.85
C ALA A 142 -14.50 0.10 -2.08
N SER A 143 -13.86 -0.37 -1.02
CA SER A 143 -12.77 -1.35 -1.08
C SER A 143 -13.26 -2.80 -0.97
N GLY A 144 -14.55 -3.03 -0.84
CA GLY A 144 -15.16 -4.36 -0.78
C GLY A 144 -16.17 -4.52 0.36
N THR A 145 -16.46 -5.77 0.70
CA THR A 145 -17.33 -6.07 1.84
C THR A 145 -16.48 -6.41 3.06
N HIS A 146 -16.70 -5.66 4.13
CA HIS A 146 -15.96 -5.79 5.38
C HIS A 146 -16.79 -6.47 6.45
N THR A 147 -16.16 -7.32 7.23
CA THR A 147 -16.74 -7.87 8.46
C THR A 147 -15.64 -7.93 9.51
N PHE A 148 -15.87 -7.30 10.67
CA PHE A 148 -14.97 -7.42 11.79
C PHE A 148 -15.22 -8.72 12.54
N ASP A 149 -14.15 -9.42 12.89
CA ASP A 149 -14.21 -10.58 13.75
C ASP A 149 -14.31 -10.18 15.24
N ALA A 150 -14.28 -11.18 16.12
CA ALA A 150 -14.37 -10.95 17.57
C ALA A 150 -13.16 -10.19 18.13
N ALA A 151 -11.98 -10.31 17.51
CA ALA A 151 -10.77 -9.59 17.89
C ALA A 151 -10.75 -8.14 17.35
N GLY A 152 -11.58 -7.84 16.36
CA GLY A 152 -11.64 -6.54 15.69
C GLY A 152 -10.85 -6.51 14.38
N ASP A 153 -10.35 -7.66 13.93
CA ASP A 153 -9.68 -7.76 12.65
C ASP A 153 -10.70 -7.81 11.51
N VAL A 154 -10.37 -7.15 10.38
CA VAL A 154 -11.25 -7.15 9.22
C VAL A 154 -10.94 -8.36 8.32
N LEU A 155 -11.98 -9.07 7.94
CA LEU A 155 -11.92 -10.05 6.87
C LEU A 155 -12.01 -9.30 5.54
N GLY A 156 -10.85 -8.96 4.98
CA GLY A 156 -10.75 -8.16 3.77
C GLY A 156 -10.63 -9.00 2.50
N THR A 157 -10.43 -8.31 1.36
CA THR A 157 -10.27 -8.93 0.04
C THR A 157 -8.90 -9.59 -0.18
N GLY A 158 -7.98 -9.46 0.79
CA GLY A 158 -6.63 -10.00 0.74
C GLY A 158 -5.66 -9.14 -0.05
N TYR A 159 -4.53 -9.73 -0.43
CA TYR A 159 -3.46 -9.08 -1.17
C TYR A 159 -3.32 -9.69 -2.57
N GLU A 160 -2.77 -8.92 -3.48
CA GLU A 160 -2.31 -9.41 -4.78
C GLU A 160 -0.81 -9.21 -4.91
N VAL A 161 -0.21 -9.96 -5.81
CA VAL A 161 1.22 -9.86 -6.16
C VAL A 161 1.33 -9.14 -7.49
N CYS A 162 2.14 -8.11 -7.54
CA CYS A 162 2.42 -7.30 -8.73
C CYS A 162 3.88 -7.46 -9.12
N GLN A 163 4.18 -7.35 -10.41
CA GLN A 163 5.53 -7.19 -10.92
C GLN A 163 5.62 -5.85 -11.64
N PHE A 164 6.67 -5.11 -11.34
CA PHE A 164 6.93 -3.83 -11.98
C PHE A 164 7.69 -4.00 -13.28
N SER A 165 7.43 -3.10 -14.22
CA SER A 165 8.12 -2.96 -15.50
C SER A 165 8.40 -1.49 -15.73
N GLY A 166 9.66 -1.14 -15.97
CA GLY A 166 10.15 0.24 -16.17
C GLY A 166 10.03 0.76 -17.60
N SER A 167 9.08 0.25 -18.40
CA SER A 167 8.87 0.66 -19.80
C SER A 167 7.97 1.88 -19.93
#